data_cddef06bf4eb5fc504cb013065d8596d
#
_entry.id   cddef06bf4eb5fc504cb013065d8596d
#
_cell.length_a   1.000
_cell.length_b   1.000
_cell.length_c   1.000
_cell.angle_alpha   90.00
_cell.angle_beta   90.00
_cell.angle_gamma   90.00
#
_symmetry.space_group_name_H-M   'P 1'
#
loop_
_entity.id
_entity.type
_entity.pdbx_description
1 polymer ?
#
loop_
_entity_poly.entity_id
_entity_poly.type
_entity_poly.pdbx_seq_one_letter_code
_entity_poly.pdbx_strand_id
1 'polypeptide(L)'
;MGEAEDRLGHPSTKRKVVVSIPDPIPYYNFKDTTSNTVYWGELGGRQMDFAKGEDRLAACKWFVDTVLAKWKEAGFKNLELEGFYCFSEELATWESGYNPELKRWEEVYPALSDYVHSKKLSMSWIPYNWAAGSDRWQNFHLDFVMIQPNYLWHPEYNMEDWKARLQQNNLSMEIELDDKVLYGNPDWESFRERFYYYFQMCKDLGLYGNCILSYYMGENTLYKLSVAQHPEDKKLYDDFCQFILGNIQH
;
A
#
# COMPACT_ATOMS: atom_id res chain seq x y z
N MET A 1 -1.70 19.10 3.68
CA MET A 1 -1.48 18.35 4.94
C MET A 1 -0.96 19.27 6.05
N GLY A 2 0.13 20.02 5.88
CA GLY A 2 0.68 20.87 6.94
C GLY A 2 -0.31 21.87 7.55
N GLU A 3 -1.15 22.51 6.72
CA GLU A 3 -2.19 23.45 7.21
C GLU A 3 -3.30 22.75 8.01
N ALA A 4 -3.64 21.51 7.68
CA ALA A 4 -4.63 20.73 8.43
C ALA A 4 -4.09 20.35 9.81
N GLU A 5 -2.82 19.98 9.90
CA GLU A 5 -2.12 19.70 11.17
C GLU A 5 -2.07 20.94 12.07
N ASP A 6 -1.81 22.11 11.49
CA ASP A 6 -1.82 23.39 12.23
C ASP A 6 -3.20 23.72 12.81
N ARG A 7 -4.29 23.33 12.11
CA ARG A 7 -5.68 23.54 12.59
C ARG A 7 -6.09 22.56 13.70
N LEU A 8 -5.52 21.37 13.70
CA LEU A 8 -5.83 20.31 14.67
C LEU A 8 -5.02 20.44 15.99
N GLY A 9 -4.18 21.46 16.09
CA GLY A 9 -3.23 21.62 17.18
C GLY A 9 -1.95 20.82 16.91
N HIS A 10 -0.83 21.35 17.37
CA HIS A 10 0.48 20.77 17.10
C HIS A 10 0.61 19.40 17.76
N PRO A 11 0.75 18.31 17.02
CA PRO A 11 0.98 17.00 17.60
C PRO A 11 2.34 17.00 18.33
N SER A 12 2.45 16.27 19.42
CA SER A 12 3.71 16.11 20.16
C SER A 12 4.80 15.41 19.34
N THR A 13 4.40 14.70 18.27
CA THR A 13 5.27 13.99 17.32
C THR A 13 4.88 14.34 15.89
N LYS A 14 5.85 14.39 15.00
CA LYS A 14 5.59 14.59 13.57
C LYS A 14 4.79 13.42 13.00
N ARG A 15 3.86 13.74 12.09
CA ARG A 15 3.16 12.71 11.31
C ARG A 15 4.10 12.15 10.24
N LYS A 16 4.23 10.83 10.22
CA LYS A 16 5.02 10.13 9.22
C LYS A 16 4.26 10.05 7.91
N VAL A 17 4.95 10.29 6.81
CA VAL A 17 4.41 10.26 5.45
C VAL A 17 5.22 9.27 4.63
N VAL A 18 4.53 8.40 3.93
CA VAL A 18 5.09 7.50 2.92
C VAL A 18 4.58 7.96 1.56
N VAL A 19 5.46 8.05 0.56
CA VAL A 19 5.12 8.51 -0.78
C VAL A 19 5.17 7.34 -1.75
N SER A 20 4.13 7.19 -2.58
CA SER A 20 4.14 6.13 -3.60
C SER A 20 5.09 6.47 -4.73
N ILE A 21 5.87 5.48 -5.17
CA ILE A 21 6.67 5.57 -6.39
C ILE A 21 5.79 5.05 -7.53
N PRO A 22 5.45 5.90 -8.51
CA PRO A 22 4.64 5.48 -9.63
C PRO A 22 5.38 4.42 -10.46
N ASP A 23 4.60 3.51 -11.03
CA ASP A 23 5.13 2.56 -11.99
C ASP A 23 5.60 3.31 -13.24
N PRO A 24 6.86 3.18 -13.68
CA PRO A 24 7.34 3.78 -14.92
C PRO A 24 6.68 3.17 -16.16
N ILE A 25 5.90 2.10 -16.00
CA ILE A 25 5.17 1.46 -17.10
C ILE A 25 3.68 1.41 -16.73
N PRO A 26 2.80 2.03 -17.56
CA PRO A 26 1.36 2.00 -17.33
C PRO A 26 0.82 0.58 -17.17
N TYR A 27 0.03 0.35 -16.13
CA TYR A 27 -0.51 -0.98 -15.77
C TYR A 27 -1.31 -1.64 -16.90
N TYR A 28 -2.13 -0.89 -17.61
CA TYR A 28 -2.96 -1.43 -18.70
C TYR A 28 -2.19 -1.82 -19.95
N ASN A 29 -0.91 -1.50 -20.02
CA ASN A 29 -0.04 -1.86 -21.15
C ASN A 29 0.54 -3.28 -21.05
N PHE A 30 0.16 -4.07 -20.08
CA PHE A 30 0.58 -5.46 -19.97
C PHE A 30 0.28 -6.32 -21.20
N LYS A 31 -0.76 -5.96 -21.94
CA LYS A 31 -1.18 -6.70 -23.15
C LYS A 31 -0.56 -6.17 -24.43
N ASP A 32 0.09 -5.04 -24.40
CA ASP A 32 0.69 -4.39 -25.56
C ASP A 32 2.21 -4.42 -25.46
N THR A 33 2.82 -5.30 -26.23
CA THR A 33 4.27 -5.44 -26.29
C THR A 33 4.98 -4.20 -26.83
N THR A 34 4.29 -3.38 -27.63
CA THR A 34 4.87 -2.14 -28.18
C THR A 34 5.07 -1.08 -27.11
N SER A 35 4.25 -1.06 -26.10
CA SER A 35 4.35 -0.11 -24.97
C SER A 35 5.54 -0.37 -24.05
N ASN A 36 6.15 -1.55 -24.12
CA ASN A 36 7.37 -1.86 -23.38
C ASN A 36 8.59 -1.09 -23.86
N THR A 37 8.53 -0.60 -25.07
CA THR A 37 9.61 0.15 -25.75
C THR A 37 9.27 1.63 -25.87
N VAL A 38 8.17 2.11 -25.24
CA VAL A 38 7.78 3.51 -25.36
C VAL A 38 8.80 4.39 -24.66
N TYR A 39 9.33 5.32 -25.42
CA TYR A 39 10.13 6.41 -24.94
C TYR A 39 9.30 7.33 -24.02
N TRP A 40 9.84 7.62 -22.85
CA TRP A 40 9.13 8.43 -21.83
C TRP A 40 9.70 9.84 -21.67
N GLY A 41 10.77 10.17 -22.33
CA GLY A 41 11.38 11.46 -22.24
C GLY A 41 12.88 11.38 -21.98
N GLU A 42 13.44 12.50 -21.64
CA GLU A 42 14.87 12.67 -21.38
C GLU A 42 15.12 12.85 -19.89
N LEU A 43 16.12 12.16 -19.37
CA LEU A 43 16.59 12.31 -18.01
C LEU A 43 18.10 12.52 -18.00
N GLY A 44 18.54 13.69 -17.53
CA GLY A 44 19.95 14.02 -17.45
C GLY A 44 20.66 14.06 -18.82
N GLY A 45 19.99 14.50 -19.86
CA GLY A 45 20.50 14.57 -21.24
C GLY A 45 20.49 13.24 -21.99
N ARG A 46 19.89 12.18 -21.39
CA ARG A 46 19.79 10.84 -21.99
C ARG A 46 18.34 10.46 -22.23
N GLN A 47 18.07 9.98 -23.44
CA GLN A 47 16.78 9.41 -23.81
C GLN A 47 16.53 8.11 -23.01
N MET A 48 15.35 8.00 -22.38
CA MET A 48 14.94 6.83 -21.61
C MET A 48 14.21 5.82 -22.49
N ASP A 49 14.53 4.54 -22.29
CA ASP A 49 13.88 3.40 -22.92
C ASP A 49 13.40 2.45 -21.79
N PHE A 50 12.11 2.48 -21.47
CA PHE A 50 11.57 1.66 -20.37
C PHE A 50 11.42 0.17 -20.67
N ALA A 51 11.83 -0.29 -21.86
CA ALA A 51 12.14 -1.71 -22.06
C ALA A 51 13.35 -2.14 -21.21
N LYS A 52 14.24 -1.21 -20.85
CA LYS A 52 15.44 -1.48 -20.06
C LYS A 52 15.22 -1.25 -18.58
N GLY A 53 15.56 -2.25 -17.75
CA GLY A 53 15.47 -2.15 -16.29
C GLY A 53 16.29 -0.99 -15.72
N GLU A 54 17.47 -0.73 -16.27
CA GLU A 54 18.33 0.38 -15.86
C GLU A 54 17.69 1.76 -16.04
N ASP A 55 16.90 1.95 -17.10
CA ASP A 55 16.23 3.22 -17.37
C ASP A 55 15.01 3.39 -16.47
N ARG A 56 14.27 2.31 -16.20
CA ARG A 56 13.21 2.33 -15.19
C ARG A 56 13.76 2.66 -13.81
N LEU A 57 14.86 2.02 -13.43
CA LEU A 57 15.52 2.31 -12.15
C LEU A 57 16.00 3.77 -12.08
N ALA A 58 16.56 4.30 -13.16
CA ALA A 58 16.99 5.69 -13.22
C ALA A 58 15.82 6.66 -13.04
N ALA A 59 14.67 6.38 -13.65
CA ALA A 59 13.45 7.18 -13.48
C ALA A 59 12.90 7.12 -12.05
N CYS A 60 12.87 5.94 -11.42
CA CYS A 60 12.45 5.81 -10.02
C CYS A 60 13.40 6.56 -9.07
N LYS A 61 14.72 6.46 -9.28
CA LYS A 61 15.70 7.22 -8.49
C LYS A 61 15.54 8.73 -8.64
N TRP A 62 15.32 9.19 -9.86
CA TRP A 62 15.01 10.60 -10.13
C TRP A 62 13.75 11.06 -9.40
N PHE A 63 12.70 10.22 -9.39
CA PHE A 63 11.47 10.53 -8.65
C PHE A 63 11.76 10.66 -7.15
N VAL A 64 12.47 9.70 -6.56
CA VAL A 64 12.88 9.75 -5.13
C VAL A 64 13.65 11.03 -4.84
N ASP A 65 14.67 11.37 -5.63
CA ASP A 65 15.46 12.58 -5.43
C ASP A 65 14.62 13.86 -5.58
N THR A 66 13.67 13.87 -6.53
CA THR A 66 12.74 14.98 -6.73
C THR A 66 11.83 15.17 -5.51
N VAL A 67 11.29 14.08 -4.96
CA VAL A 67 10.48 14.13 -3.74
C VAL A 67 11.31 14.67 -2.58
N LEU A 68 12.53 14.18 -2.38
CA LEU A 68 13.43 14.65 -1.32
C LEU A 68 13.73 16.15 -1.44
N ALA A 69 14.01 16.62 -2.65
CA ALA A 69 14.25 18.04 -2.89
C ALA A 69 13.03 18.90 -2.57
N LYS A 70 11.85 18.46 -3.05
CA LYS A 70 10.56 19.14 -2.79
C LYS A 70 10.16 19.08 -1.32
N TRP A 71 10.42 17.98 -0.64
CA TRP A 71 10.17 17.84 0.79
C TRP A 71 11.00 18.83 1.60
N LYS A 72 12.28 18.94 1.26
CA LYS A 72 13.19 19.90 1.88
C LYS A 72 12.78 21.35 1.61
N GLU A 73 12.40 21.67 0.36
CA GLU A 73 11.92 23.00 -0.04
C GLU A 73 10.65 23.39 0.71
N ALA A 74 9.71 22.46 0.88
CA ALA A 74 8.44 22.71 1.58
C ALA A 74 8.61 23.02 3.08
N GLY A 75 9.67 22.55 3.70
CA GLY A 75 10.01 22.87 5.09
C GLY A 75 8.92 22.49 6.09
N PHE A 76 8.25 21.35 5.92
CA PHE A 76 7.17 20.89 6.78
C PHE A 76 7.60 20.82 8.25
N LYS A 77 6.80 21.42 9.13
CA LYS A 77 7.07 21.47 10.58
C LYS A 77 6.55 20.21 11.29
N ASN A 78 5.36 19.75 10.90
CA ASN A 78 4.61 18.69 11.57
C ASN A 78 4.64 17.36 10.82
N LEU A 79 5.31 17.31 9.66
CA LEU A 79 5.43 16.11 8.85
C LEU A 79 6.87 15.63 8.77
N GLU A 80 7.05 14.32 8.67
CA GLU A 80 8.32 13.65 8.46
C GLU A 80 8.17 12.63 7.33
N LEU A 81 9.08 12.64 6.37
CA LEU A 81 9.11 11.63 5.32
C LEU A 81 9.72 10.36 5.91
N GLU A 82 8.94 9.30 6.01
CA GLU A 82 9.36 8.01 6.55
C GLU A 82 9.91 7.09 5.48
N GLY A 83 9.35 7.17 4.28
CA GLY A 83 9.75 6.24 3.23
C GLY A 83 8.95 6.36 1.96
N PHE A 84 9.10 5.33 1.16
CA PHE A 84 8.39 5.16 -0.10
C PHE A 84 7.68 3.81 -0.15
N TYR A 85 6.67 3.69 -1.00
CA TYR A 85 6.09 2.40 -1.33
C TYR A 85 5.89 2.23 -2.83
N CYS A 86 5.91 1.00 -3.29
CA CYS A 86 5.68 0.67 -4.68
C CYS A 86 4.19 0.72 -4.98
N PHE A 87 3.81 1.53 -5.97
CA PHE A 87 2.41 1.69 -6.36
C PHE A 87 1.84 0.45 -7.06
N SER A 88 2.68 -0.31 -7.77
CA SER A 88 2.24 -1.54 -8.43
C SER A 88 1.82 -2.59 -7.40
N GLU A 89 0.59 -3.05 -7.48
CA GLU A 89 0.04 -4.08 -6.59
C GLU A 89 0.46 -5.50 -6.98
N GLU A 90 1.09 -5.67 -8.13
CA GLU A 90 1.62 -6.94 -8.61
C GLU A 90 3.02 -6.76 -9.18
N LEU A 91 3.91 -7.63 -8.78
CA LEU A 91 5.16 -7.81 -9.50
C LEU A 91 4.84 -8.66 -10.72
N ALA A 92 4.81 -8.03 -11.89
CA ALA A 92 4.57 -8.74 -13.13
C ALA A 92 5.73 -9.73 -13.38
N THR A 93 5.59 -10.91 -12.85
CA THR A 93 6.46 -12.03 -13.13
C THR A 93 5.91 -12.82 -14.29
N TRP A 94 6.74 -13.52 -15.00
CA TRP A 94 6.36 -14.39 -16.09
C TRP A 94 5.36 -15.51 -15.67
N GLU A 95 5.33 -15.85 -14.39
CA GLU A 95 4.44 -16.84 -13.77
C GLU A 95 2.96 -16.43 -13.79
N SER A 96 2.68 -15.14 -13.88
CA SER A 96 1.32 -14.62 -13.97
C SER A 96 0.67 -14.73 -15.35
N GLY A 97 1.33 -15.39 -16.31
CA GLY A 97 0.84 -15.52 -17.69
C GLY A 97 0.98 -14.24 -18.53
N TYR A 98 1.59 -13.23 -17.99
CA TYR A 98 1.99 -12.02 -18.72
C TYR A 98 3.33 -12.23 -19.44
N ASN A 99 3.57 -11.43 -20.47
CA ASN A 99 4.75 -11.53 -21.32
C ASN A 99 6.03 -11.70 -20.49
N PRO A 100 6.82 -12.78 -20.70
CA PRO A 100 8.05 -13.06 -19.96
C PRO A 100 9.15 -11.99 -20.09
N GLU A 101 9.03 -11.11 -21.09
CA GLU A 101 9.92 -9.94 -21.22
C GLU A 101 9.65 -8.86 -20.15
N LEU A 102 8.59 -9.03 -19.35
CA LEU A 102 8.17 -8.09 -18.33
C LEU A 102 8.67 -8.42 -16.92
N LYS A 103 9.85 -8.97 -16.75
CA LYS A 103 10.55 -9.07 -15.45
C LYS A 103 10.86 -7.71 -14.84
N ARG A 104 9.88 -6.81 -14.90
CA ARG A 104 10.09 -5.37 -14.79
C ARG A 104 10.55 -4.94 -13.42
N TRP A 105 10.03 -5.60 -12.40
CA TRP A 105 10.26 -5.16 -11.04
C TRP A 105 11.35 -5.96 -10.32
N GLU A 106 11.50 -7.25 -10.64
CA GLU A 106 12.60 -8.05 -10.10
C GLU A 106 13.97 -7.44 -10.42
N GLU A 107 14.10 -6.77 -11.57
CA GLU A 107 15.30 -6.06 -11.96
C GLU A 107 15.45 -4.69 -11.29
N VAL A 108 14.37 -4.09 -10.82
CA VAL A 108 14.34 -2.71 -10.32
C VAL A 108 14.29 -2.65 -8.80
N TYR A 109 13.44 -3.45 -8.16
CA TYR A 109 13.15 -3.33 -6.73
C TYR A 109 14.37 -3.46 -5.81
N PRO A 110 15.22 -4.48 -5.92
CA PRO A 110 16.34 -4.58 -5.00
C PRO A 110 17.23 -3.35 -5.02
N ALA A 111 17.59 -2.89 -6.22
CA ALA A 111 18.45 -1.72 -6.39
C ALA A 111 17.75 -0.40 -6.03
N LEU A 112 16.42 -0.33 -6.15
CA LEU A 112 15.62 0.81 -5.73
C LEU A 112 15.48 0.86 -4.21
N SER A 113 15.22 -0.27 -3.57
CA SER A 113 15.17 -0.38 -2.11
C SER A 113 16.49 0.01 -1.47
N ASP A 114 17.61 -0.52 -1.99
CA ASP A 114 18.94 -0.14 -1.53
C ASP A 114 19.20 1.36 -1.71
N TYR A 115 18.70 1.94 -2.79
CA TYR A 115 18.81 3.39 -3.02
C TYR A 115 18.03 4.19 -1.98
N VAL A 116 16.79 3.82 -1.70
CA VAL A 116 15.94 4.43 -0.67
C VAL A 116 16.59 4.28 0.72
N HIS A 117 17.11 3.10 1.04
CA HIS A 117 17.84 2.83 2.29
C HIS A 117 19.10 3.73 2.43
N SER A 118 19.80 4.00 1.32
CA SER A 118 20.94 4.92 1.34
C SER A 118 20.58 6.34 1.79
N LYS A 119 19.28 6.71 1.68
CA LYS A 119 18.71 7.97 2.18
C LYS A 119 18.19 7.86 3.62
N LYS A 120 18.31 6.69 4.26
CA LYS A 120 17.79 6.37 5.61
C LYS A 120 16.25 6.42 5.66
N LEU A 121 15.61 5.96 4.61
CA LEU A 121 14.17 5.88 4.44
C LEU A 121 13.76 4.43 4.21
N SER A 122 12.53 4.09 4.55
CA SER A 122 11.97 2.75 4.36
C SER A 122 11.38 2.56 2.97
N MET A 123 11.33 1.29 2.53
CA MET A 123 10.68 0.88 1.30
C MET A 123 9.65 -0.21 1.58
N SER A 124 8.40 0.00 1.15
CA SER A 124 7.30 -0.92 1.42
C SER A 124 6.49 -1.27 0.16
N TRP A 125 5.64 -2.28 0.28
CA TRP A 125 4.78 -2.73 -0.79
C TRP A 125 3.44 -3.19 -0.24
N ILE A 126 2.34 -2.87 -0.98
CA ILE A 126 0.97 -3.24 -0.63
C ILE A 126 0.39 -4.01 -1.83
N PRO A 127 0.72 -5.32 -1.94
CA PRO A 127 0.26 -6.14 -3.04
C PRO A 127 -1.18 -6.59 -2.88
N TYR A 128 -1.86 -6.85 -4.02
CA TYR A 128 -3.15 -7.52 -3.95
C TYR A 128 -3.01 -8.97 -3.48
N ASN A 129 -4.12 -9.62 -3.15
CA ASN A 129 -4.21 -10.90 -2.46
C ASN A 129 -3.25 -11.99 -2.96
N TRP A 130 -3.26 -12.28 -4.26
CA TRP A 130 -2.46 -13.35 -4.86
C TRP A 130 -1.31 -12.84 -5.72
N ALA A 131 -0.84 -11.62 -5.43
CA ALA A 131 0.22 -10.97 -6.20
C ALA A 131 1.46 -11.87 -6.30
N ALA A 132 1.93 -12.05 -7.52
CA ALA A 132 3.16 -12.75 -7.79
C ALA A 132 4.35 -12.06 -7.13
N GLY A 133 5.24 -12.81 -6.51
CA GLY A 133 6.43 -12.30 -5.82
C GLY A 133 6.23 -11.97 -4.34
N SER A 134 4.98 -11.98 -3.82
CA SER A 134 4.74 -11.72 -2.41
C SER A 134 5.26 -12.85 -1.49
N ASP A 135 5.47 -14.05 -2.02
CA ASP A 135 6.11 -15.19 -1.34
C ASP A 135 7.63 -15.08 -1.24
N ARG A 136 8.24 -14.15 -1.97
CA ARG A 136 9.69 -13.93 -2.02
C ARG A 136 10.06 -12.44 -1.88
N TRP A 137 9.22 -11.67 -1.22
CA TRP A 137 9.37 -10.23 -1.05
C TRP A 137 10.71 -9.80 -0.44
N GLN A 138 11.31 -10.66 0.37
CA GLN A 138 12.63 -10.42 0.99
C GLN A 138 13.72 -10.24 -0.08
N ASN A 139 13.57 -10.87 -1.25
CA ASN A 139 14.53 -10.72 -2.36
C ASN A 139 14.53 -9.32 -2.96
N PHE A 140 13.51 -8.51 -2.65
CA PHE A 140 13.38 -7.13 -3.12
C PHE A 140 13.89 -6.10 -2.12
N HIS A 141 14.49 -6.55 -1.01
CA HIS A 141 15.01 -5.71 0.06
C HIS A 141 13.97 -4.74 0.64
N LEU A 142 12.71 -5.13 0.66
CA LEU A 142 11.63 -4.35 1.26
C LEU A 142 11.66 -4.45 2.78
N ASP A 143 11.24 -3.39 3.48
CA ASP A 143 11.13 -3.38 4.94
C ASP A 143 9.79 -3.94 5.40
N PHE A 144 8.72 -3.66 4.66
CA PHE A 144 7.36 -4.02 5.03
C PHE A 144 6.56 -4.43 3.80
N VAL A 145 5.76 -5.50 3.95
CA VAL A 145 4.76 -5.90 2.96
C VAL A 145 3.44 -6.16 3.66
N MET A 146 2.41 -5.40 3.27
CA MET A 146 1.06 -5.48 3.80
C MET A 146 0.13 -5.94 2.67
N ILE A 147 -0.22 -7.23 2.66
CA ILE A 147 -1.01 -7.81 1.58
C ILE A 147 -2.49 -7.47 1.73
N GLN A 148 -3.14 -7.13 0.63
CA GLN A 148 -4.58 -6.87 0.58
C GLN A 148 -5.34 -8.19 0.63
N PRO A 149 -6.24 -8.42 1.60
CA PRO A 149 -7.05 -9.64 1.64
C PRO A 149 -8.07 -9.73 0.52
N ASN A 150 -8.60 -8.59 0.08
CA ASN A 150 -9.73 -8.44 -0.84
C ASN A 150 -11.02 -9.19 -0.37
N TYR A 151 -11.05 -9.68 0.86
CA TYR A 151 -12.16 -10.46 1.40
C TYR A 151 -13.45 -9.66 1.54
N LEU A 152 -13.31 -8.33 1.68
CA LEU A 152 -14.46 -7.44 1.74
C LEU A 152 -15.37 -7.60 0.49
N TRP A 153 -14.75 -7.77 -0.68
CA TRP A 153 -15.43 -7.90 -1.97
C TRP A 153 -15.53 -9.33 -2.49
N HIS A 154 -14.66 -10.22 -2.00
CA HIS A 154 -14.49 -11.59 -2.44
C HIS A 154 -14.67 -12.59 -1.29
N PRO A 155 -15.92 -12.75 -0.77
CA PRO A 155 -16.19 -13.66 0.35
C PRO A 155 -15.96 -15.13 0.03
N GLU A 156 -15.81 -15.48 -1.25
CA GLU A 156 -15.48 -16.82 -1.74
C GLU A 156 -14.02 -17.22 -1.49
N TYR A 157 -13.14 -16.30 -1.10
CA TYR A 157 -11.75 -16.63 -0.83
C TYR A 157 -11.58 -17.47 0.43
N ASN A 158 -10.72 -18.50 0.34
CA ASN A 158 -10.39 -19.32 1.51
C ASN A 158 -9.44 -18.57 2.43
N MET A 159 -10.00 -17.98 3.49
CA MET A 159 -9.23 -17.17 4.42
C MET A 159 -8.32 -17.98 5.34
N GLU A 160 -8.53 -19.28 5.51
CA GLU A 160 -7.60 -20.13 6.26
C GLU A 160 -6.30 -20.37 5.46
N ASP A 161 -6.40 -20.66 4.16
CA ASP A 161 -5.24 -20.76 3.28
C ASP A 161 -4.50 -19.42 3.20
N TRP A 162 -5.25 -18.32 3.17
CA TRP A 162 -4.71 -16.97 3.15
C TRP A 162 -3.93 -16.64 4.44
N LYS A 163 -4.50 -16.95 5.60
CA LYS A 163 -3.81 -16.78 6.91
C LYS A 163 -2.54 -17.61 6.99
N ALA A 164 -2.59 -18.87 6.55
CA ALA A 164 -1.42 -19.74 6.49
C ALA A 164 -0.30 -19.14 5.62
N ARG A 165 -0.65 -18.56 4.49
CA ARG A 165 0.30 -17.88 3.60
C ARG A 165 0.96 -16.66 4.26
N LEU A 166 0.19 -15.84 4.98
CA LEU A 166 0.77 -14.71 5.71
C LEU A 166 1.84 -15.17 6.69
N GLN A 167 1.51 -16.18 7.49
CA GLN A 167 2.44 -16.73 8.49
C GLN A 167 3.69 -17.33 7.85
N GLN A 168 3.52 -18.15 6.80
CA GLN A 168 4.64 -18.80 6.10
C GLN A 168 5.63 -17.81 5.49
N ASN A 169 5.12 -16.67 4.99
CA ASN A 169 5.93 -15.70 4.29
C ASN A 169 6.25 -14.46 5.13
N ASN A 170 5.89 -14.45 6.41
CA ASN A 170 6.08 -13.31 7.32
C ASN A 170 5.55 -12.01 6.74
N LEU A 171 4.30 -12.05 6.28
CA LEU A 171 3.58 -10.92 5.71
C LEU A 171 2.67 -10.28 6.77
N SER A 172 2.44 -8.99 6.63
CA SER A 172 1.36 -8.28 7.30
C SER A 172 0.16 -8.10 6.37
N MET A 173 -0.86 -7.38 6.80
CA MET A 173 -2.07 -7.20 6.01
C MET A 173 -2.52 -5.75 5.93
N GLU A 174 -3.33 -5.47 4.91
CA GLU A 174 -4.15 -4.27 4.81
C GLU A 174 -5.55 -4.53 5.36
N ILE A 175 -6.10 -3.55 6.07
CA ILE A 175 -7.50 -3.52 6.48
C ILE A 175 -8.25 -2.65 5.49
N GLU A 176 -9.24 -3.22 4.83
CA GLU A 176 -9.97 -2.60 3.74
C GLU A 176 -11.35 -2.13 4.19
N LEU A 177 -11.74 -0.93 3.77
CA LEU A 177 -13.04 -0.32 4.05
C LEU A 177 -13.66 0.20 2.75
N ASP A 178 -14.97 0.06 2.62
CA ASP A 178 -15.75 0.49 1.45
C ASP A 178 -17.09 1.08 1.89
N ASP A 179 -17.67 1.95 1.07
CA ASP A 179 -18.98 2.56 1.34
C ASP A 179 -20.12 1.55 1.54
N LYS A 180 -19.96 0.32 1.07
CA LYS A 180 -20.94 -0.76 1.26
C LYS A 180 -21.15 -1.14 2.73
N VAL A 181 -20.25 -0.78 3.63
CA VAL A 181 -20.47 -0.97 5.08
C VAL A 181 -21.45 0.04 5.68
N LEU A 182 -21.78 1.14 4.97
CA LEU A 182 -22.66 2.18 5.49
C LEU A 182 -24.12 1.68 5.56
N TYR A 183 -24.78 1.99 6.65
CA TYR A 183 -26.17 1.61 6.88
C TYR A 183 -27.07 2.02 5.71
N GLY A 184 -27.93 1.10 5.27
CA GLY A 184 -28.87 1.30 4.18
C GLY A 184 -28.33 0.99 2.78
N ASN A 185 -27.04 0.70 2.63
CA ASN A 185 -26.53 0.12 1.39
C ASN A 185 -27.00 -1.34 1.24
N PRO A 186 -27.13 -1.88 0.03
CA PRO A 186 -27.35 -3.30 -0.16
C PRO A 186 -26.25 -4.12 0.50
N ASP A 187 -26.65 -5.19 1.23
CA ASP A 187 -25.72 -6.13 1.87
C ASP A 187 -24.78 -5.51 2.93
N TRP A 188 -25.08 -4.32 3.47
CA TRP A 188 -24.22 -3.61 4.42
C TRP A 188 -23.86 -4.47 5.66
N GLU A 189 -24.76 -5.32 6.12
CA GLU A 189 -24.52 -6.22 7.26
C GLU A 189 -23.40 -7.21 6.93
N SER A 190 -23.46 -7.86 5.77
CA SER A 190 -22.42 -8.80 5.32
C SER A 190 -21.06 -8.12 5.10
N PHE A 191 -21.06 -6.86 4.62
CA PHE A 191 -19.83 -6.09 4.50
C PHE A 191 -19.23 -5.76 5.85
N ARG A 192 -20.04 -5.45 6.85
CA ARG A 192 -19.57 -5.22 8.22
C ARG A 192 -19.06 -6.48 8.88
N GLU A 193 -19.73 -7.61 8.72
CA GLU A 193 -19.23 -8.89 9.22
C GLU A 193 -17.81 -9.17 8.70
N ARG A 194 -17.57 -8.99 7.39
CA ARG A 194 -16.25 -9.15 6.79
C ARG A 194 -15.24 -8.11 7.28
N PHE A 195 -15.67 -6.88 7.51
CA PHE A 195 -14.81 -5.84 8.09
C PHE A 195 -14.37 -6.19 9.52
N TYR A 196 -15.30 -6.63 10.38
CA TYR A 196 -14.96 -7.11 11.72
C TYR A 196 -14.10 -8.37 11.70
N TYR A 197 -14.25 -9.20 10.67
CA TYR A 197 -13.40 -10.38 10.50
C TYR A 197 -11.92 -10.00 10.33
N TYR A 198 -11.61 -8.86 9.75
CA TYR A 198 -10.23 -8.37 9.68
C TYR A 198 -9.63 -8.11 11.06
N PHE A 199 -10.41 -7.57 12.00
CA PHE A 199 -9.94 -7.36 13.36
C PHE A 199 -9.64 -8.70 14.05
N GLN A 200 -10.53 -9.68 13.86
CA GLN A 200 -10.32 -11.03 14.38
C GLN A 200 -9.07 -11.68 13.76
N MET A 201 -8.86 -11.55 12.46
CA MET A 201 -7.65 -12.07 11.80
C MET A 201 -6.37 -11.44 12.37
N CYS A 202 -6.36 -10.12 12.58
CA CYS A 202 -5.21 -9.45 13.18
C CYS A 202 -4.87 -10.01 14.57
N LYS A 203 -5.89 -10.36 15.33
CA LYS A 203 -5.74 -10.98 16.64
C LYS A 203 -5.23 -12.41 16.53
N ASP A 204 -5.87 -13.24 15.71
CA ASP A 204 -5.55 -14.67 15.53
C ASP A 204 -4.11 -14.85 15.02
N LEU A 205 -3.67 -13.97 14.15
CA LEU A 205 -2.32 -13.99 13.57
C LEU A 205 -1.28 -13.27 14.43
N GLY A 206 -1.68 -12.64 15.54
CA GLY A 206 -0.78 -11.86 16.39
C GLY A 206 -0.17 -10.65 15.69
N LEU A 207 -0.83 -10.08 14.67
CA LEU A 207 -0.32 -8.95 13.91
C LEU A 207 -0.45 -7.64 14.68
N TYR A 208 -1.52 -7.50 15.46
CA TYR A 208 -1.79 -6.30 16.20
C TYR A 208 -0.67 -5.98 17.22
N GLY A 209 -0.11 -4.78 17.11
CA GLY A 209 1.00 -4.34 17.98
C GLY A 209 2.37 -4.95 17.67
N ASN A 210 2.44 -5.96 16.78
CA ASN A 210 3.68 -6.64 16.43
C ASN A 210 4.13 -6.37 14.98
N CYS A 211 3.23 -5.92 14.13
CA CYS A 211 3.49 -5.64 12.71
C CYS A 211 2.93 -4.26 12.33
N ILE A 212 3.41 -3.74 11.20
CA ILE A 212 2.79 -2.59 10.56
C ILE A 212 1.57 -3.09 9.80
N LEU A 213 0.41 -2.51 10.07
CA LEU A 213 -0.82 -2.71 9.31
C LEU A 213 -1.02 -1.53 8.35
N SER A 214 -1.46 -1.78 7.13
CA SER A 214 -1.99 -0.74 6.25
C SER A 214 -3.52 -0.65 6.35
N TYR A 215 -4.06 0.48 5.93
CA TYR A 215 -5.49 0.75 5.99
C TYR A 215 -5.93 1.41 4.68
N TYR A 216 -6.71 0.69 3.88
CA TYR A 216 -7.44 1.26 2.75
C TYR A 216 -8.82 1.71 3.25
N MET A 217 -9.02 3.00 3.36
CA MET A 217 -10.24 3.58 3.97
C MET A 217 -11.30 3.99 2.95
N GLY A 218 -11.28 3.39 1.76
CA GLY A 218 -12.12 3.83 0.64
C GLY A 218 -11.77 5.26 0.21
N GLU A 219 -12.60 5.88 -0.60
CA GLU A 219 -12.37 7.28 -1.00
C GLU A 219 -12.61 8.24 0.18
N ASN A 220 -13.75 8.11 0.86
CA ASN A 220 -14.12 8.97 2.00
C ASN A 220 -15.02 8.25 3.03
N THR A 221 -15.03 6.93 3.04
CA THR A 221 -15.90 6.12 3.90
C THR A 221 -15.64 6.40 5.39
N LEU A 222 -14.39 6.50 5.78
CA LEU A 222 -14.03 6.81 7.17
C LEU A 222 -14.59 8.19 7.59
N TYR A 223 -14.52 9.19 6.71
CA TYR A 223 -15.13 10.49 6.99
C TYR A 223 -16.65 10.39 7.12
N LYS A 224 -17.32 9.66 6.21
CA LYS A 224 -18.77 9.44 6.28
C LYS A 224 -19.18 8.80 7.61
N LEU A 225 -18.45 7.78 8.04
CA LEU A 225 -18.65 7.14 9.34
C LEU A 225 -18.45 8.13 10.50
N SER A 226 -17.41 8.95 10.46
CA SER A 226 -17.08 9.90 11.55
C SER A 226 -18.14 10.97 11.76
N VAL A 227 -18.93 11.33 10.74
CA VAL A 227 -20.00 12.33 10.79
C VAL A 227 -21.40 11.71 10.74
N ALA A 228 -21.49 10.39 10.72
CA ALA A 228 -22.75 9.67 10.59
C ALA A 228 -23.69 9.98 11.75
N GLN A 229 -25.02 9.99 11.47
CA GLN A 229 -26.04 10.15 12.48
C GLN A 229 -26.69 8.82 12.88
N HIS A 230 -26.64 7.82 12.01
CA HIS A 230 -27.22 6.52 12.29
C HIS A 230 -26.40 5.77 13.36
N PRO A 231 -27.05 5.17 14.37
CA PRO A 231 -26.34 4.50 15.48
C PRO A 231 -25.39 3.39 15.03
N GLU A 232 -25.79 2.63 14.02
CA GLU A 232 -24.97 1.54 13.47
C GLU A 232 -23.65 2.05 12.84
N ASP A 233 -23.69 3.17 12.13
CA ASP A 233 -22.49 3.77 11.52
C ASP A 233 -21.57 4.35 12.59
N LYS A 234 -22.15 5.02 13.59
CA LYS A 234 -21.39 5.51 14.77
C LYS A 234 -20.68 4.37 15.47
N LYS A 235 -21.40 3.26 15.71
CA LYS A 235 -20.82 2.09 16.35
C LYS A 235 -19.65 1.55 15.57
N LEU A 236 -19.78 1.41 14.24
CA LEU A 236 -18.70 0.92 13.40
C LEU A 236 -17.47 1.84 13.47
N TYR A 237 -17.69 3.17 13.45
CA TYR A 237 -16.62 4.14 13.60
C TYR A 237 -15.91 4.01 14.94
N ASP A 238 -16.68 3.94 16.03
CA ASP A 238 -16.15 3.82 17.38
C ASP A 238 -15.36 2.52 17.55
N ASP A 239 -15.89 1.40 17.09
CA ASP A 239 -15.23 0.10 17.15
C ASP A 239 -13.90 0.11 16.36
N PHE A 240 -13.88 0.73 15.18
CA PHE A 240 -12.65 0.87 14.42
C PHE A 240 -11.61 1.74 15.14
N CYS A 241 -12.05 2.85 15.74
CA CYS A 241 -11.17 3.68 16.56
C CYS A 241 -10.61 2.89 17.75
N GLN A 242 -11.44 2.09 18.43
CA GLN A 242 -11.00 1.24 19.53
C GLN A 242 -10.02 0.16 19.07
N PHE A 243 -10.25 -0.43 17.89
CA PHE A 243 -9.30 -1.36 17.30
C PHE A 243 -7.92 -0.70 17.09
N ILE A 244 -7.87 0.49 16.46
CA ILE A 244 -6.61 1.21 16.25
C ILE A 244 -5.91 1.53 17.58
N LEU A 245 -6.67 1.87 18.63
CA LEU A 245 -6.12 2.17 19.96
C LEU A 245 -5.73 0.92 20.77
N GLY A 246 -6.00 -0.28 20.28
CA GLY A 246 -5.72 -1.52 20.98
C GLY A 246 -6.69 -1.87 22.11
N ASN A 247 -7.85 -1.27 22.13
CA ASN A 247 -8.84 -1.42 23.20
C ASN A 247 -9.92 -2.45 22.88
N ILE A 248 -9.98 -3.03 21.69
CA ILE A 248 -10.96 -4.08 21.38
C ILE A 248 -10.56 -5.37 22.07
N GLN A 249 -11.27 -5.68 23.10
CA GLN A 249 -11.33 -7.00 23.74
C GLN A 249 -12.58 -7.72 23.18
N HIS A 250 -12.41 -8.61 22.23
CA HIS A 250 -13.46 -9.55 21.82
C HIS A 250 -13.04 -10.96 22.13
#